data_80a2761113e8ec49eb5bb09b4c0a7f2c
#
_entry.id   80a2761113e8ec49eb5bb09b4c0a7f2c
#
_cell.length_a   1.000
_cell.length_b   1.000
_cell.length_c   1.000
_cell.angle_alpha   90.00
_cell.angle_beta   90.00
_cell.angle_gamma   90.00
#
_symmetry.space_group_name_H-M   'P 1'
#
loop_
_entity.id
_entity.type
_entity.pdbx_description
1 polymer ?
#
loop_
_entity_poly.entity_id
_entity_poly.type
_entity_poly.pdbx_seq_one_letter_code
_entity_poly.pdbx_strand_id
1 'polypeptide(L)'
;RADLRLARWFSATPPGVGEDDVFSAGDSEHDTIRFVEWRTPQDFQTRLVQVLVDELKLRDPEDIRGFNASMGATATGDYDYFNATRDGKLGAVGAAEAWQILSPLRGMPFGVGDINRQIHARFRKGFLDLATQSRRPIPKPFGAERVVYGDKVINVANHKRSGKKVYPELGALGYLANGEIGVTVGQWKSFKSPNI
;
A
#
# COMPACT_ATOMS: atom_id res chain seq x y z
N ARG A 1 6.14 -5.53 -24.82
CA ARG A 1 5.23 -5.40 -23.67
C ARG A 1 4.77 -3.94 -23.61
N ALA A 2 3.50 -3.72 -23.29
CA ALA A 2 2.90 -2.38 -23.30
C ALA A 2 3.51 -1.46 -22.23
N ASP A 3 3.86 -1.99 -21.06
CA ASP A 3 4.53 -1.26 -19.98
C ASP A 3 5.90 -0.67 -20.42
N LEU A 4 6.67 -1.41 -21.21
CA LEU A 4 7.94 -0.91 -21.76
C LEU A 4 7.70 0.16 -22.81
N ARG A 5 6.67 0.04 -23.63
CA ARG A 5 6.27 1.05 -24.61
C ARG A 5 5.82 2.34 -23.91
N LEU A 6 4.99 2.23 -22.86
CA LEU A 6 4.58 3.38 -22.05
C LEU A 6 5.80 4.06 -21.41
N ALA A 7 6.73 3.30 -20.81
CA ALA A 7 7.93 3.86 -20.20
C ALA A 7 8.79 4.65 -21.18
N ARG A 8 8.82 4.24 -22.47
CA ARG A 8 9.56 4.94 -23.53
C ARG A 8 9.07 6.36 -23.78
N TRP A 9 7.78 6.66 -23.56
CA TRP A 9 7.23 8.02 -23.65
C TRP A 9 7.82 9.01 -22.64
N PHE A 10 8.36 8.50 -21.54
CA PHE A 10 9.01 9.28 -20.49
C PHE A 10 10.55 9.23 -20.57
N SER A 11 11.09 8.66 -21.62
CA SER A 11 12.55 8.61 -21.87
C SER A 11 13.05 9.90 -22.55
N ALA A 12 14.39 10.04 -22.62
CA ALA A 12 15.02 11.16 -23.32
C ALA A 12 14.71 11.20 -24.82
N THR A 13 14.30 10.07 -25.41
CA THR A 13 13.92 9.92 -26.83
C THR A 13 12.54 9.29 -26.91
N PRO A 14 11.47 10.06 -26.66
CA PRO A 14 10.11 9.54 -26.77
C PRO A 14 9.78 9.15 -28.22
N PRO A 15 8.82 8.25 -28.43
CA PRO A 15 8.33 7.89 -29.77
C PRO A 15 7.80 9.12 -30.52
N GLY A 16 7.94 9.11 -31.83
CA GLY A 16 7.29 10.10 -32.68
C GLY A 16 5.78 9.94 -32.76
N VAL A 17 5.11 10.98 -33.23
CA VAL A 17 3.66 10.94 -33.45
C VAL A 17 3.31 9.82 -34.44
N GLY A 18 2.44 8.89 -34.04
CA GLY A 18 2.03 7.74 -34.85
C GLY A 18 2.98 6.53 -34.82
N GLU A 19 4.09 6.61 -34.08
CA GLU A 19 4.99 5.45 -33.91
C GLU A 19 4.53 4.49 -32.81
N ASP A 20 3.68 4.94 -31.90
CA ASP A 20 3.18 4.15 -30.78
C ASP A 20 1.72 4.49 -30.44
N ASP A 21 0.92 3.47 -30.32
CA ASP A 21 -0.52 3.54 -30.04
C ASP A 21 -0.90 3.28 -28.58
N VAL A 22 0.06 3.19 -27.67
CA VAL A 22 -0.19 2.88 -26.26
C VAL A 22 -1.25 3.78 -25.63
N PHE A 23 -1.24 5.07 -25.96
CA PHE A 23 -2.25 6.01 -25.47
C PHE A 23 -3.50 6.08 -26.36
N SER A 24 -3.40 5.74 -27.64
CA SER A 24 -4.53 5.80 -28.59
C SER A 24 -5.40 4.55 -28.53
N ALA A 25 -4.93 3.49 -27.90
CA ALA A 25 -5.72 2.26 -27.71
C ALA A 25 -6.94 2.46 -26.77
N GLY A 26 -7.04 3.61 -26.10
CA GLY A 26 -8.18 3.95 -25.25
C GLY A 26 -8.38 2.97 -24.10
N ASP A 27 -9.65 2.58 -23.83
CA ASP A 27 -10.00 1.58 -22.80
C ASP A 27 -9.66 0.13 -23.18
N SER A 28 -8.92 -0.09 -24.29
CA SER A 28 -8.53 -1.45 -24.65
C SER A 28 -7.57 -2.02 -23.62
N GLU A 29 -7.85 -3.22 -23.16
CA GLU A 29 -6.98 -3.97 -22.27
C GLU A 29 -5.70 -4.36 -23.02
N HIS A 30 -4.58 -3.89 -22.50
CA HIS A 30 -3.27 -4.44 -22.85
C HIS A 30 -2.90 -5.52 -21.83
N ASP A 31 -2.08 -6.48 -22.21
CA ASP A 31 -1.62 -7.55 -21.31
C ASP A 31 -1.02 -7.06 -19.99
N THR A 32 -0.45 -5.84 -19.98
CA THR A 32 0.30 -5.28 -18.86
C THR A 32 -0.08 -3.85 -18.48
N ILE A 33 -1.02 -3.22 -19.19
CA ILE A 33 -1.50 -1.85 -18.92
C ILE A 33 -3.01 -1.82 -19.10
N ARG A 34 -3.67 -1.15 -18.18
CA ARG A 34 -5.09 -0.81 -18.24
C ARG A 34 -5.24 0.69 -18.04
N PHE A 35 -5.93 1.36 -18.92
CA PHE A 35 -6.32 2.76 -18.77
C PHE A 35 -7.72 2.84 -18.17
N VAL A 36 -7.87 3.63 -17.11
CA VAL A 36 -9.14 3.85 -16.43
C VAL A 36 -9.40 5.36 -16.39
N GLU A 37 -10.35 5.81 -17.17
CA GLU A 37 -10.75 7.21 -17.19
C GLU A 37 -11.65 7.58 -16.02
N TRP A 38 -11.54 8.82 -15.55
CA TRP A 38 -12.42 9.44 -14.58
C TRP A 38 -12.62 10.93 -14.92
N ARG A 39 -13.74 11.51 -14.52
CA ARG A 39 -14.12 12.89 -14.88
C ARG A 39 -14.30 13.81 -13.68
N THR A 40 -14.66 13.26 -12.53
CA THR A 40 -14.87 14.02 -11.30
C THR A 40 -14.14 13.38 -10.13
N PRO A 41 -13.87 14.12 -9.02
CA PRO A 41 -13.29 13.51 -7.82
C PRO A 41 -14.10 12.33 -7.27
N GLN A 42 -15.42 12.37 -7.37
CA GLN A 42 -16.30 11.28 -6.94
C GLN A 42 -16.18 10.05 -7.86
N ASP A 43 -16.13 10.29 -9.17
CA ASP A 43 -15.89 9.23 -10.14
C ASP A 43 -14.50 8.59 -9.92
N PHE A 44 -13.47 9.41 -9.69
CA PHE A 44 -12.14 8.91 -9.31
C PHE A 44 -12.18 7.97 -8.10
N GLN A 45 -12.89 8.36 -7.02
CA GLN A 45 -13.02 7.52 -5.82
C GLN A 45 -13.66 6.17 -6.14
N THR A 46 -14.72 6.18 -6.93
CA THR A 46 -15.42 4.95 -7.36
C THR A 46 -14.49 4.06 -8.20
N ARG A 47 -13.79 4.65 -9.17
CA ARG A 47 -12.85 3.94 -10.04
C ARG A 47 -11.66 3.39 -9.28
N LEU A 48 -11.10 4.17 -8.34
CA LEU A 48 -9.99 3.70 -7.48
C LEU A 48 -10.38 2.44 -6.71
N VAL A 49 -11.57 2.44 -6.10
CA VAL A 49 -12.06 1.26 -5.36
C VAL A 49 -12.26 0.07 -6.30
N GLN A 50 -12.84 0.30 -7.48
CA GLN A 50 -13.03 -0.77 -8.47
C GLN A 50 -11.69 -1.36 -8.93
N VAL A 51 -10.69 -0.52 -9.21
CA VAL A 51 -9.33 -0.97 -9.56
C VAL A 51 -8.73 -1.81 -8.43
N LEU A 52 -8.89 -1.38 -7.17
CA LEU A 52 -8.39 -2.17 -6.03
C LEU A 52 -9.09 -3.53 -5.94
N VAL A 53 -10.40 -3.59 -6.16
CA VAL A 53 -11.15 -4.85 -6.17
C VAL A 53 -10.63 -5.78 -7.27
N ASP A 54 -10.47 -5.26 -8.47
CA ASP A 54 -10.06 -6.05 -9.64
C ASP A 54 -8.61 -6.54 -9.52
N GLU A 55 -7.67 -5.63 -9.21
CA GLU A 55 -6.23 -5.93 -9.18
C GLU A 55 -5.83 -6.78 -7.97
N LEU A 56 -6.40 -6.50 -6.81
CA LEU A 56 -6.10 -7.25 -5.59
C LEU A 56 -6.99 -8.49 -5.42
N LYS A 57 -7.89 -8.74 -6.37
CA LYS A 57 -8.83 -9.89 -6.36
C LYS A 57 -9.68 -9.92 -5.11
N LEU A 58 -10.17 -8.75 -4.68
CA LEU A 58 -11.07 -8.65 -3.55
C LEU A 58 -12.47 -9.16 -3.95
N ARG A 59 -13.20 -9.71 -3.00
CA ARG A 59 -14.58 -10.20 -3.23
C ARG A 59 -15.55 -9.06 -3.50
N ASP A 60 -15.33 -7.94 -2.83
CA ASP A 60 -16.14 -6.73 -2.90
C ASP A 60 -15.36 -5.52 -2.34
N PRO A 61 -15.88 -4.28 -2.48
CA PRO A 61 -15.25 -3.07 -1.94
C PRO A 61 -15.01 -3.06 -0.43
N GLU A 62 -15.69 -3.90 0.33
CA GLU A 62 -15.59 -3.99 1.80
C GLU A 62 -14.77 -5.21 2.26
N ASP A 63 -14.11 -5.92 1.35
CA ASP A 63 -13.31 -7.10 1.68
C ASP A 63 -12.00 -6.74 2.38
N ILE A 64 -12.11 -6.38 3.66
CA ILE A 64 -10.97 -6.02 4.51
C ILE A 64 -9.96 -7.18 4.59
N ARG A 65 -10.43 -8.42 4.69
CA ARG A 65 -9.54 -9.59 4.78
C ARG A 65 -8.76 -9.82 3.50
N GLY A 66 -9.41 -9.71 2.34
CA GLY A 66 -8.76 -9.78 1.05
C GLY A 66 -7.71 -8.67 0.89
N PHE A 67 -8.06 -7.45 1.29
CA PHE A 67 -7.14 -6.32 1.28
C PHE A 67 -5.93 -6.57 2.20
N ASN A 68 -6.14 -7.06 3.42
CA ASN A 68 -5.04 -7.41 4.33
C ASN A 68 -4.18 -8.55 3.78
N ALA A 69 -4.80 -9.55 3.17
CA ALA A 69 -4.08 -10.67 2.53
C ALA A 69 -3.20 -10.20 1.36
N SER A 70 -3.62 -9.19 0.58
CA SER A 70 -2.81 -8.61 -0.50
C SER A 70 -1.51 -7.95 0.00
N MET A 71 -1.45 -7.62 1.28
CA MET A 71 -0.26 -7.12 1.96
C MET A 71 0.41 -8.19 2.85
N GLY A 72 0.10 -9.47 2.62
CA GLY A 72 0.73 -10.61 3.28
C GLY A 72 0.20 -10.93 4.68
N ALA A 73 -0.98 -10.45 5.04
CA ALA A 73 -1.62 -10.85 6.28
C ALA A 73 -2.07 -12.33 6.22
N THR A 74 -2.03 -12.97 7.38
CA THR A 74 -2.58 -14.30 7.61
C THR A 74 -3.75 -14.20 8.56
N ALA A 75 -4.93 -14.66 8.14
CA ALA A 75 -6.10 -14.73 9.00
C ALA A 75 -6.00 -15.93 9.96
N THR A 76 -6.22 -15.68 11.25
CA THR A 76 -6.33 -16.71 12.27
C THR A 76 -7.53 -16.38 13.15
N GLY A 77 -8.62 -17.11 12.99
CA GLY A 77 -9.91 -16.77 13.60
C GLY A 77 -10.39 -15.41 13.10
N ASP A 78 -10.64 -14.51 14.03
CA ASP A 78 -11.12 -13.16 13.73
C ASP A 78 -10.01 -12.12 13.55
N TYR A 79 -8.75 -12.53 13.60
CA TYR A 79 -7.61 -11.63 13.56
C TYR A 79 -6.75 -11.84 12.31
N ASP A 80 -6.21 -10.74 11.79
CA ASP A 80 -5.24 -10.72 10.71
C ASP A 80 -3.85 -10.38 11.27
N TYR A 81 -2.86 -11.24 10.99
CA TYR A 81 -1.48 -11.10 11.47
C TYR A 81 -0.55 -10.84 10.30
N PHE A 82 0.25 -9.78 10.42
CA PHE A 82 1.31 -9.43 9.44
C PHE A 82 2.65 -9.96 9.94
N ASN A 83 3.02 -11.14 9.50
CA ASN A 83 4.30 -11.75 9.83
C ASN A 83 5.33 -11.45 8.72
N ALA A 84 6.56 -11.10 9.11
CA ALA A 84 7.64 -10.82 8.16
C ALA A 84 7.93 -12.02 7.25
N THR A 85 7.91 -13.22 7.82
CA THR A 85 8.08 -14.48 7.08
C THR A 85 6.98 -15.46 7.48
N ARG A 86 6.62 -16.34 6.54
CA ARG A 86 5.68 -17.42 6.76
C ARG A 86 6.20 -18.69 6.10
N ASP A 87 6.33 -19.77 6.85
CA ASP A 87 6.79 -21.09 6.37
C ASP A 87 8.11 -21.00 5.56
N GLY A 88 9.06 -20.19 6.04
CA GLY A 88 10.35 -19.95 5.40
C GLY A 88 10.29 -19.05 4.15
N LYS A 89 9.12 -18.51 3.79
CA LYS A 89 8.94 -17.57 2.66
C LYS A 89 8.71 -16.16 3.18
N LEU A 90 8.93 -15.17 2.30
CA LEU A 90 8.56 -13.78 2.59
C LEU A 90 7.04 -13.67 2.79
N GLY A 91 6.64 -13.15 3.93
CA GLY A 91 5.25 -12.83 4.24
C GLY A 91 4.92 -11.37 3.91
N ALA A 92 4.57 -10.58 4.92
CA ALA A 92 4.23 -9.16 4.74
C ALA A 92 5.38 -8.33 4.15
N VAL A 93 6.64 -8.69 4.40
CA VAL A 93 7.81 -8.01 3.78
C VAL A 93 7.78 -8.10 2.25
N GLY A 94 7.55 -9.30 1.70
CA GLY A 94 7.48 -9.48 0.25
C GLY A 94 6.20 -8.90 -0.36
N ALA A 95 5.07 -9.05 0.34
CA ALA A 95 3.79 -8.54 -0.14
C ALA A 95 3.69 -7.00 -0.08
N ALA A 96 4.43 -6.34 0.81
CA ALA A 96 4.44 -4.89 0.92
C ALA A 96 4.88 -4.19 -0.38
N GLU A 97 5.72 -4.81 -1.17
CA GLU A 97 6.21 -4.29 -2.45
C GLU A 97 5.45 -4.83 -3.68
N ALA A 98 4.54 -5.78 -3.48
CA ALA A 98 3.85 -6.44 -4.59
C ALA A 98 2.98 -5.49 -5.42
N TRP A 99 2.47 -4.44 -4.83
CA TRP A 99 1.69 -3.41 -5.52
C TRP A 99 1.86 -2.03 -4.89
N GLN A 100 1.68 -0.98 -5.67
CA GLN A 100 1.79 0.41 -5.23
C GLN A 100 0.81 1.30 -5.99
N ILE A 101 0.38 2.38 -5.33
CA ILE A 101 -0.36 3.47 -5.97
C ILE A 101 0.55 4.69 -6.00
N LEU A 102 0.79 5.22 -7.18
CA LEU A 102 1.60 6.41 -7.38
C LEU A 102 0.69 7.56 -7.81
N SER A 103 0.91 8.75 -7.25
CA SER A 103 0.27 9.98 -7.70
C SER A 103 1.32 11.08 -7.78
N PRO A 104 1.34 11.88 -8.87
CA PRO A 104 2.26 13.02 -9.00
C PRO A 104 1.89 14.19 -8.09
N LEU A 105 0.71 14.16 -7.47
CA LEU A 105 0.15 15.24 -6.67
C LEU A 105 0.07 14.85 -5.19
N ARG A 106 0.24 15.81 -4.29
CA ARG A 106 0.13 15.58 -2.84
C ARG A 106 -1.18 16.09 -2.25
N GLY A 107 -1.56 17.31 -2.56
CA GLY A 107 -2.62 18.07 -1.87
C GLY A 107 -3.95 18.19 -2.61
N MET A 108 -4.12 17.56 -3.76
CA MET A 108 -5.35 17.60 -4.55
C MET A 108 -6.32 16.47 -4.15
N PRO A 109 -7.62 16.55 -4.52
CA PRO A 109 -8.62 15.51 -4.20
C PRO A 109 -8.28 14.10 -4.71
N PHE A 110 -7.30 13.95 -5.58
CA PHE A 110 -6.78 12.69 -6.13
C PHE A 110 -5.27 12.56 -5.88
N GLY A 111 -4.73 13.36 -4.98
CA GLY A 111 -3.33 13.29 -4.57
C GLY A 111 -3.07 12.21 -3.52
N VAL A 112 -1.78 11.97 -3.24
CA VAL A 112 -1.31 10.92 -2.31
C VAL A 112 -2.04 10.98 -0.96
N GLY A 113 -2.19 12.18 -0.38
CA GLY A 113 -2.84 12.33 0.93
C GLY A 113 -4.32 11.97 0.91
N ASP A 114 -5.02 12.30 -0.17
CA ASP A 114 -6.44 11.98 -0.32
C ASP A 114 -6.65 10.48 -0.57
N ILE A 115 -5.89 9.89 -1.48
CA ILE A 115 -5.92 8.44 -1.76
C ILE A 115 -5.66 7.64 -0.48
N ASN A 116 -4.62 8.02 0.28
CA ASN A 116 -4.31 7.33 1.54
C ASN A 116 -5.45 7.44 2.55
N ARG A 117 -6.08 8.62 2.70
CA ARG A 117 -7.24 8.78 3.61
C ARG A 117 -8.43 7.93 3.18
N GLN A 118 -8.71 7.81 1.89
CA GLN A 118 -9.80 6.99 1.37
C GLN A 118 -9.56 5.50 1.66
N ILE A 119 -8.37 5.00 1.36
CA ILE A 119 -7.97 3.61 1.62
C ILE A 119 -8.01 3.33 3.14
N HIS A 120 -7.46 4.25 3.93
CA HIS A 120 -7.42 4.12 5.38
C HIS A 120 -8.82 4.11 6.01
N ALA A 121 -9.71 5.03 5.60
CA ALA A 121 -11.09 5.08 6.08
C ALA A 121 -11.86 3.80 5.74
N ARG A 122 -11.60 3.19 4.59
CA ARG A 122 -12.28 1.97 4.15
C ARG A 122 -11.73 0.72 4.82
N PHE A 123 -10.45 0.50 4.74
CA PHE A 123 -9.83 -0.79 5.10
C PHE A 123 -9.18 -0.80 6.49
N ARG A 124 -9.07 0.35 7.19
CA ARG A 124 -8.42 0.44 8.51
C ARG A 124 -9.36 0.84 9.65
N LYS A 125 -10.64 1.08 9.37
CA LYS A 125 -11.61 1.47 10.40
C LYS A 125 -11.62 0.50 11.59
N GLY A 126 -11.67 -0.80 11.35
CA GLY A 126 -11.65 -1.81 12.41
C GLY A 126 -10.40 -1.76 13.29
N PHE A 127 -9.22 -1.59 12.69
CA PHE A 127 -7.98 -1.43 13.45
C PHE A 127 -7.93 -0.10 14.23
N LEU A 128 -8.45 0.98 13.66
CA LEU A 128 -8.56 2.25 14.37
C LEU A 128 -9.49 2.14 15.59
N ASP A 129 -10.62 1.47 15.45
CA ASP A 129 -11.56 1.23 16.54
C ASP A 129 -10.91 0.40 17.64
N LEU A 130 -10.20 -0.67 17.29
CA LEU A 130 -9.42 -1.49 18.23
C LEU A 130 -8.32 -0.69 18.94
N ALA A 131 -7.60 0.16 18.21
CA ALA A 131 -6.49 0.96 18.73
C ALA A 131 -6.93 2.07 19.69
N THR A 132 -8.18 2.47 19.66
CA THR A 132 -8.75 3.54 20.51
C THR A 132 -9.47 3.03 21.74
N GLN A 133 -9.69 1.71 21.88
CA GLN A 133 -10.31 1.12 23.08
C GLN A 133 -9.47 1.33 24.33
N SER A 134 -10.12 1.35 25.50
CA SER A 134 -9.44 1.51 26.80
C SER A 134 -8.46 0.35 27.10
N ARG A 135 -8.86 -0.89 26.73
CA ARG A 135 -8.01 -2.09 26.78
C ARG A 135 -7.66 -2.52 25.36
N ARG A 136 -6.93 -1.67 24.67
CA ARG A 136 -6.58 -1.90 23.27
C ARG A 136 -5.60 -3.07 23.10
N PRO A 137 -5.84 -3.95 22.13
CA PRO A 137 -4.93 -5.05 21.82
C PRO A 137 -3.75 -4.62 20.91
N ILE A 138 -3.82 -3.46 20.27
CA ILE A 138 -2.82 -2.92 19.38
C ILE A 138 -2.39 -1.49 19.80
N PRO A 139 -1.22 -0.98 19.36
CA PRO A 139 -0.77 0.37 19.68
C PRO A 139 -1.76 1.45 19.26
N LYS A 140 -1.71 2.60 19.95
CA LYS A 140 -2.46 3.80 19.52
C LYS A 140 -2.04 4.23 18.12
N PRO A 141 -2.97 4.84 17.35
CA PRO A 141 -2.60 5.44 16.07
C PRO A 141 -1.46 6.44 16.22
N PHE A 142 -0.53 6.42 15.28
CA PHE A 142 0.68 7.24 15.32
C PHE A 142 0.61 8.39 14.32
N GLY A 143 1.03 9.60 14.76
CA GLY A 143 1.15 10.79 13.93
C GLY A 143 -0.19 11.38 13.46
N ALA A 144 -0.10 12.45 12.67
CA ALA A 144 -1.26 13.16 12.12
C ALA A 144 -2.08 12.29 11.16
N GLU A 145 -1.42 11.40 10.43
CA GLU A 145 -2.06 10.47 9.50
C GLU A 145 -2.69 9.25 10.20
N ARG A 146 -2.61 9.19 11.53
CA ARG A 146 -3.18 8.11 12.35
C ARG A 146 -2.75 6.71 11.93
N VAL A 147 -1.47 6.56 11.55
CA VAL A 147 -0.90 5.27 11.14
C VAL A 147 -1.20 4.20 12.19
N VAL A 148 -1.75 3.08 11.77
CA VAL A 148 -2.23 2.00 12.64
C VAL A 148 -1.70 0.65 12.18
N TYR A 149 -1.86 -0.37 12.98
CA TYR A 149 -1.50 -1.75 12.68
C TYR A 149 -1.97 -2.18 11.29
N GLY A 150 -1.07 -2.74 10.50
CA GLY A 150 -1.34 -3.19 9.13
C GLY A 150 -1.24 -2.12 8.06
N ASP A 151 -0.90 -0.86 8.40
CA ASP A 151 -0.69 0.16 7.38
C ASP A 151 0.60 -0.08 6.61
N LYS A 152 0.53 0.11 5.30
CA LYS A 152 1.68 0.17 4.42
C LYS A 152 2.32 1.56 4.53
N VAL A 153 3.61 1.60 4.75
CA VAL A 153 4.37 2.84 4.95
C VAL A 153 5.63 2.84 4.10
N ILE A 154 6.10 4.03 3.80
CA ILE A 154 7.37 4.26 3.11
C ILE A 154 8.30 5.07 4.00
N ASN A 155 9.57 4.66 4.06
CA ASN A 155 10.61 5.43 4.71
C ASN A 155 11.02 6.62 3.82
N VAL A 156 10.93 7.84 4.35
CA VAL A 156 11.18 9.07 3.58
C VAL A 156 12.57 9.68 3.81
N ALA A 157 13.41 9.06 4.64
CA ALA A 157 14.76 9.52 4.90
C ALA A 157 15.68 8.36 5.31
N ASN A 158 16.99 8.52 5.07
CA ASN A 158 17.98 7.55 5.52
C ASN A 158 18.12 7.60 7.04
N HIS A 159 17.96 6.47 7.71
CA HIS A 159 18.11 6.33 9.15
C HIS A 159 18.99 5.15 9.53
N LYS A 160 19.74 5.28 10.62
CA LYS A 160 20.33 4.09 11.26
C LYS A 160 19.19 3.21 11.78
N ARG A 161 19.26 1.93 11.48
CA ARG A 161 18.28 0.97 11.95
C ARG A 161 18.39 0.80 13.47
N SER A 162 17.28 1.02 14.16
CA SER A 162 17.17 0.69 15.59
C SER A 162 16.70 -0.76 15.71
N GLY A 163 17.56 -1.66 16.18
CA GLY A 163 17.35 -3.12 16.25
C GLY A 163 16.11 -3.57 17.03
N LYS A 164 15.37 -2.65 17.66
CA LYS A 164 14.15 -2.99 18.43
C LYS A 164 12.85 -2.53 17.79
N LYS A 165 12.90 -1.91 16.61
CA LYS A 165 11.72 -1.26 16.00
C LYS A 165 11.41 -1.74 14.58
N VAL A 166 12.32 -2.46 13.96
CA VAL A 166 12.19 -2.92 12.57
C VAL A 166 12.42 -4.42 12.48
N TYR A 167 11.54 -5.11 11.78
CA TYR A 167 11.61 -6.56 11.57
C TYR A 167 11.85 -6.88 10.09
N PRO A 168 12.50 -8.02 9.79
CA PRO A 168 13.15 -8.94 10.71
C PRO A 168 14.42 -8.35 11.32
N GLU A 169 14.77 -8.73 12.56
CA GLU A 169 16.00 -8.27 13.21
C GLU A 169 17.25 -8.96 12.65
N LEU A 170 17.13 -10.25 12.33
CA LEU A 170 18.23 -11.05 11.77
C LEU A 170 18.38 -10.85 10.27
N GLY A 171 19.62 -10.66 9.83
CA GLY A 171 19.98 -10.53 8.41
C GLY A 171 19.64 -9.19 7.77
N ALA A 172 19.11 -8.24 8.54
CA ALA A 172 18.77 -6.95 8.00
C ALA A 172 19.95 -5.97 8.00
N LEU A 173 19.96 -5.07 7.03
CA LEU A 173 20.95 -4.01 6.91
C LEU A 173 20.94 -3.11 8.14
N GLY A 174 22.10 -2.52 8.49
CA GLY A 174 22.26 -1.64 9.65
C GLY A 174 21.58 -0.27 9.52
N TYR A 175 20.90 0.01 8.42
CA TYR A 175 20.16 1.24 8.17
C TYR A 175 18.89 0.99 7.36
N LEU A 176 17.97 1.94 7.41
CA LEU A 176 16.78 2.02 6.57
C LEU A 176 17.04 3.08 5.50
N ALA A 177 16.94 2.69 4.23
CA ALA A 177 17.10 3.61 3.12
C ALA A 177 15.82 4.41 2.87
N ASN A 178 15.98 5.61 2.30
CA ASN A 178 14.86 6.35 1.75
C ASN A 178 14.22 5.52 0.62
N GLY A 179 12.89 5.40 0.63
CA GLY A 179 12.14 4.63 -0.34
C GLY A 179 11.83 3.18 0.09
N GLU A 180 12.41 2.67 1.17
CA GLU A 180 12.05 1.34 1.68
C GLU A 180 10.60 1.31 2.16
N ILE A 181 9.91 0.25 1.79
CA ILE A 181 8.49 0.03 2.08
C ILE A 181 8.35 -1.04 3.16
N GLY A 182 7.39 -0.86 4.05
CA GLY A 182 7.07 -1.81 5.10
C GLY A 182 5.60 -1.82 5.46
N VAL A 183 5.23 -2.72 6.36
CA VAL A 183 3.91 -2.78 6.99
C VAL A 183 4.07 -2.52 8.48
N THR A 184 3.23 -1.65 9.03
CA THR A 184 3.28 -1.38 10.47
C THR A 184 2.76 -2.56 11.26
N VAL A 185 3.58 -3.05 12.19
CA VAL A 185 3.20 -4.07 13.15
C VAL A 185 3.32 -3.53 14.56
N GLY A 186 2.55 -4.02 15.49
CA GLY A 186 2.59 -3.58 16.88
C GLY A 186 3.45 -4.48 17.72
N GLN A 187 4.05 -3.93 18.78
CA GLN A 187 4.44 -4.75 19.93
C GLN A 187 3.28 -4.82 20.92
N TRP A 188 2.75 -5.99 21.13
CA TRP A 188 1.64 -6.22 22.05
C TRP A 188 1.95 -5.88 23.52
N LYS A 189 3.24 -5.79 23.87
CA LYS A 189 3.73 -5.48 25.22
C LYS A 189 4.25 -4.05 25.39
N SER A 190 4.41 -3.29 24.33
CA SER A 190 4.89 -1.90 24.37
C SER A 190 4.03 -1.01 23.52
N PHE A 191 3.12 -0.30 24.14
CA PHE A 191 2.09 0.51 23.47
C PHE A 191 2.57 1.93 23.12
N LYS A 192 3.86 2.18 23.09
CA LYS A 192 4.37 3.55 22.89
C LYS A 192 4.33 3.98 21.43
N SER A 193 4.66 3.10 20.50
CA SER A 193 4.59 3.37 19.05
C SER A 193 4.47 2.06 18.27
N PRO A 194 3.86 2.05 17.09
CA PRO A 194 3.89 0.90 16.19
C PRO A 194 5.32 0.64 15.72
N ASN A 195 5.64 -0.62 15.48
CA ASN A 195 6.88 -1.02 14.80
C ASN A 195 6.59 -1.17 13.30
N ILE A 196 7.63 -1.02 12.49
CA ILE A 196 7.60 -1.14 11.03
C ILE A 196 8.47 -2.32 10.62
#